data_b49c4aee2aa1b091544c2d3a0eaf1751
#
_entry.id   b49c4aee2aa1b091544c2d3a0eaf1751
#
_cell.length_a   1.000
_cell.length_b   1.000
_cell.length_c   1.000
_cell.angle_alpha   90.00
_cell.angle_beta   90.00
_cell.angle_gamma   90.00
#
_symmetry.space_group_name_H-M   'P 1'
#
loop_
_entity.id
_entity.type
_entity.pdbx_description
1 polymer ?
#
loop_
_entity_poly.entity_id
_entity_poly.type
_entity_poly.pdbx_seq_one_letter_code
_entity_poly.pdbx_strand_id
1 'polypeptide(L)'
;MKLKNLVAVLILSAAAAAQQPSLKDAYKNAFKIGVALNTRQIFEEDATGDAIVKAQFNSISPENTLKWEVVHPQPDTYDFKTPDAYVAFGEKNQMFTIGHNLVWHSQVPKWVFEHPDGTFLTHKELLKRMQDHIKTVVGRYKGRIKGWDVVNEALNEDGTLRQSLWYKIIGPDYLVEAFKAAHKADPQAELYYNDYSLENEPKRNGAVALIKKLQAAGCHVTGIGSQEHDNLQWPTTDQVDATFNAFAALGIKVMVTELDIDVLPQATTNGSADVGQTAASQPNLNPYADGLPDAVQQQLADRYASLFEAFLKHKNVVTRVTFWNVTDGDSWKNNWPIRGRKNYPLLFDRQGQPKPAFDAVMKVAQRTN
;
A
#
# COMPACT_ATOMS: atom_id res chain seq x y z
N MET A 1 17.59 32.87 -72.22
CA MET A 1 16.58 32.61 -71.18
C MET A 1 17.17 31.61 -70.15
N LYS A 2 17.59 32.07 -68.98
CA LYS A 2 18.16 31.22 -67.91
C LYS A 2 17.05 30.99 -66.88
N LEU A 3 16.60 29.75 -66.74
CA LEU A 3 15.67 29.27 -65.69
C LEU A 3 16.41 29.20 -64.37
N LYS A 4 15.97 29.97 -63.35
CA LYS A 4 16.44 29.87 -61.97
C LYS A 4 15.57 28.87 -61.27
N ASN A 5 16.13 27.72 -60.87
CA ASN A 5 15.48 26.76 -60.01
C ASN A 5 15.47 27.30 -58.57
N LEU A 6 14.28 27.58 -58.02
CA LEU A 6 14.08 27.90 -56.62
C LEU A 6 13.87 26.60 -55.87
N VAL A 7 14.83 26.21 -55.04
CA VAL A 7 14.68 25.08 -54.10
C VAL A 7 14.07 25.64 -52.81
N ALA A 8 12.80 25.33 -52.55
CA ALA A 8 12.15 25.59 -51.27
C ALA A 8 12.57 24.53 -50.26
N VAL A 9 13.35 24.91 -49.27
CA VAL A 9 13.70 24.07 -48.13
C VAL A 9 12.54 24.16 -47.13
N LEU A 10 11.71 23.12 -47.05
CA LEU A 10 10.73 22.96 -45.97
C LEU A 10 11.48 22.56 -44.69
N ILE A 11 11.60 23.50 -43.74
CA ILE A 11 12.04 23.16 -42.37
C ILE A 11 10.84 22.66 -41.62
N LEU A 12 10.75 21.31 -41.45
CA LEU A 12 9.83 20.70 -40.50
C LEU A 12 10.40 20.92 -39.08
N SER A 13 9.84 21.91 -38.37
CA SER A 13 10.04 22.05 -36.93
C SER A 13 9.20 20.97 -36.24
N ALA A 14 9.80 19.84 -35.91
CA ALA A 14 9.24 18.89 -34.94
C ALA A 14 9.23 19.60 -33.59
N ALA A 15 8.09 20.14 -33.20
CA ALA A 15 7.84 20.52 -31.82
C ALA A 15 7.92 19.23 -31.00
N ALA A 16 9.00 19.02 -30.26
CA ALA A 16 9.05 18.02 -29.22
C ALA A 16 7.95 18.39 -28.20
N ALA A 17 6.84 17.65 -28.21
CA ALA A 17 5.86 17.77 -27.17
C ALA A 17 6.61 17.48 -25.85
N ALA A 18 6.74 18.49 -25.00
CA ALA A 18 7.33 18.32 -23.68
C ALA A 18 6.53 17.22 -22.98
N GLN A 19 7.16 16.09 -22.74
CA GLN A 19 6.54 14.97 -22.06
C GLN A 19 6.08 15.48 -20.71
N GLN A 20 4.78 15.36 -20.40
CA GLN A 20 4.27 15.78 -19.10
C GLN A 20 5.04 15.04 -17.99
N PRO A 21 5.47 15.76 -16.93
CA PRO A 21 6.20 15.13 -15.84
C PRO A 21 5.38 13.98 -15.25
N SER A 22 6.06 12.88 -14.90
CA SER A 22 5.43 11.75 -14.24
C SER A 22 5.10 12.09 -12.77
N LEU A 23 4.21 11.30 -12.13
CA LEU A 23 3.92 11.44 -10.69
C LEU A 23 5.22 11.40 -9.85
N LYS A 24 6.11 10.43 -10.10
CA LYS A 24 7.38 10.32 -9.38
C LYS A 24 8.30 11.53 -9.54
N ASP A 25 8.26 12.21 -10.70
CA ASP A 25 9.06 13.41 -10.94
C ASP A 25 8.41 14.64 -10.31
N ALA A 26 7.08 14.74 -10.37
CA ALA A 26 6.32 15.84 -9.79
C ALA A 26 6.49 15.92 -8.25
N TYR A 27 6.57 14.77 -7.58
CA TYR A 27 6.69 14.66 -6.12
C TYR A 27 8.12 14.36 -5.62
N LYS A 28 9.14 14.36 -6.48
CA LYS A 28 10.52 13.94 -6.13
C LYS A 28 11.14 14.68 -4.95
N ASN A 29 10.72 15.91 -4.68
CA ASN A 29 11.22 16.76 -3.59
C ASN A 29 10.37 16.65 -2.31
N ALA A 30 9.33 15.81 -2.32
CA ALA A 30 8.44 15.61 -1.18
C ALA A 30 8.52 14.18 -0.66
N PHE A 31 8.07 13.21 -1.45
CA PHE A 31 8.01 11.80 -1.06
C PHE A 31 8.05 10.90 -2.31
N LYS A 32 8.30 9.61 -2.08
CA LYS A 32 8.19 8.62 -3.16
C LYS A 32 6.73 8.37 -3.50
N ILE A 33 6.47 8.12 -4.78
CA ILE A 33 5.16 7.65 -5.26
C ILE A 33 5.28 6.15 -5.56
N GLY A 34 4.48 5.37 -4.85
CA GLY A 34 4.47 3.92 -4.92
C GLY A 34 3.19 3.34 -5.48
N VAL A 35 3.24 2.06 -5.82
CA VAL A 35 2.08 1.28 -6.28
C VAL A 35 2.18 -0.17 -5.84
N ALA A 36 1.05 -0.79 -5.47
CA ALA A 36 0.98 -2.22 -5.21
C ALA A 36 0.85 -3.00 -6.52
N LEU A 37 1.65 -4.06 -6.66
CA LEU A 37 1.70 -4.92 -7.84
C LEU A 37 1.04 -6.26 -7.58
N ASN A 38 0.21 -6.70 -8.51
CA ASN A 38 -0.27 -8.07 -8.58
C ASN A 38 0.69 -8.96 -9.41
N THR A 39 0.40 -10.26 -9.49
CA THR A 39 1.26 -11.24 -10.17
C THR A 39 1.47 -10.94 -11.66
N ARG A 40 0.46 -10.39 -12.36
CA ARG A 40 0.57 -10.07 -13.80
C ARG A 40 1.59 -8.98 -14.07
N GLN A 41 1.59 -7.89 -13.26
CA GLN A 41 2.59 -6.83 -13.37
C GLN A 41 3.99 -7.32 -12.93
N ILE A 42 4.07 -8.16 -11.91
CA ILE A 42 5.35 -8.73 -11.45
C ILE A 42 6.04 -9.53 -12.55
N PHE A 43 5.29 -10.29 -13.35
CA PHE A 43 5.82 -11.06 -14.49
C PHE A 43 5.82 -10.29 -15.82
N GLU A 44 5.47 -9.02 -15.81
CA GLU A 44 5.39 -8.18 -17.02
C GLU A 44 4.42 -8.75 -18.08
N GLU A 45 3.29 -9.33 -17.62
CA GLU A 45 2.22 -9.91 -18.44
C GLU A 45 1.05 -8.93 -18.65
N ASP A 46 1.15 -7.70 -18.13
CA ASP A 46 0.19 -6.62 -18.24
C ASP A 46 0.82 -5.40 -18.91
N ALA A 47 0.94 -5.42 -20.23
CA ALA A 47 1.66 -4.39 -20.98
C ALA A 47 1.22 -2.95 -20.66
N THR A 48 -0.09 -2.73 -20.42
CA THR A 48 -0.62 -1.42 -20.07
C THR A 48 -0.25 -1.02 -18.63
N GLY A 49 -0.51 -1.90 -17.66
CA GLY A 49 -0.16 -1.68 -16.27
C GLY A 49 1.35 -1.49 -16.08
N ASP A 50 2.16 -2.33 -16.73
CA ASP A 50 3.62 -2.27 -16.66
C ASP A 50 4.18 -0.95 -17.21
N ALA A 51 3.61 -0.43 -18.29
CA ALA A 51 3.99 0.87 -18.83
C ALA A 51 3.68 2.01 -17.84
N ILE A 52 2.51 1.98 -17.21
CA ILE A 52 2.11 2.94 -16.16
C ILE A 52 3.05 2.83 -14.96
N VAL A 53 3.30 1.62 -14.47
CA VAL A 53 4.19 1.39 -13.31
C VAL A 53 5.56 2.00 -13.56
N LYS A 54 6.19 1.69 -14.67
CA LYS A 54 7.53 2.17 -15.03
C LYS A 54 7.59 3.68 -15.24
N ALA A 55 6.52 4.26 -15.81
CA ALA A 55 6.47 5.69 -16.10
C ALA A 55 6.21 6.53 -14.83
N GLN A 56 5.27 6.12 -13.98
CA GLN A 56 4.69 6.98 -12.95
C GLN A 56 5.26 6.76 -11.54
N PHE A 57 5.82 5.58 -11.23
CA PHE A 57 6.16 5.20 -9.87
C PHE A 57 7.65 4.97 -9.66
N ASN A 58 8.13 5.16 -8.42
CA ASN A 58 9.50 4.90 -7.99
C ASN A 58 9.59 4.05 -6.70
N SER A 59 8.44 3.52 -6.27
CA SER A 59 8.35 2.54 -5.18
C SER A 59 7.31 1.48 -5.52
N ILE A 60 7.48 0.26 -5.01
CA ILE A 60 6.54 -0.83 -5.19
C ILE A 60 6.30 -1.58 -3.89
N SER A 61 5.06 -2.07 -3.72
CA SER A 61 4.65 -3.03 -2.68
C SER A 61 4.05 -4.27 -3.35
N PRO A 62 4.18 -5.48 -2.78
CA PRO A 62 3.53 -6.66 -3.33
C PRO A 62 2.12 -6.76 -2.77
N GLU A 63 1.09 -6.86 -3.63
CA GLU A 63 -0.29 -6.98 -3.16
C GLU A 63 -0.50 -8.23 -2.28
N ASN A 64 -0.03 -9.41 -2.74
CA ASN A 64 -0.25 -10.68 -2.05
C ASN A 64 1.00 -11.55 -1.91
N THR A 65 2.00 -11.33 -2.75
CA THR A 65 3.11 -12.26 -3.03
C THR A 65 3.96 -12.64 -1.82
N LEU A 66 4.11 -11.75 -0.84
CA LEU A 66 4.89 -11.99 0.38
C LEU A 66 4.03 -12.33 1.61
N LYS A 67 2.70 -12.44 1.47
CA LYS A 67 1.83 -12.91 2.56
C LYS A 67 2.09 -14.40 2.85
N TRP A 68 1.93 -14.81 4.10
CA TRP A 68 2.29 -16.17 4.55
C TRP A 68 1.69 -17.27 3.70
N GLU A 69 0.39 -17.19 3.37
CA GLU A 69 -0.29 -18.24 2.59
C GLU A 69 0.30 -18.42 1.18
N VAL A 70 1.00 -17.40 0.65
CA VAL A 70 1.64 -17.44 -0.67
C VAL A 70 3.10 -17.86 -0.57
N VAL A 71 3.89 -17.17 0.27
CA VAL A 71 5.34 -17.41 0.35
C VAL A 71 5.71 -18.63 1.18
N HIS A 72 4.84 -19.07 2.12
CA HIS A 72 5.08 -20.21 3.02
C HIS A 72 3.79 -21.03 3.20
N PRO A 73 3.27 -21.67 2.12
CA PRO A 73 1.96 -22.29 2.10
C PRO A 73 1.85 -23.57 2.93
N GLN A 74 2.97 -24.28 3.14
CA GLN A 74 3.03 -25.55 3.86
C GLN A 74 4.22 -25.57 4.82
N PRO A 75 4.22 -26.35 5.92
CA PRO A 75 5.40 -26.58 6.73
C PRO A 75 6.58 -26.96 5.85
N ASP A 76 7.75 -26.40 6.12
CA ASP A 76 9.01 -26.67 5.43
C ASP A 76 9.01 -26.37 3.90
N THR A 77 7.97 -25.69 3.39
CA THR A 77 7.84 -25.36 1.96
C THR A 77 7.69 -23.86 1.77
N TYR A 78 8.71 -23.24 1.17
CA TYR A 78 8.66 -21.85 0.74
C TYR A 78 8.53 -21.76 -0.78
N ASP A 79 7.57 -20.97 -1.27
CA ASP A 79 7.48 -20.60 -2.68
C ASP A 79 8.02 -19.18 -2.88
N PHE A 80 9.24 -19.09 -3.35
CA PHE A 80 9.90 -17.84 -3.64
C PHE A 80 9.85 -17.44 -5.14
N LYS A 81 9.14 -18.19 -5.99
CA LYS A 81 9.11 -17.90 -7.44
C LYS A 81 8.61 -16.50 -7.72
N THR A 82 7.42 -16.16 -7.23
CA THR A 82 6.84 -14.83 -7.44
C THR A 82 7.51 -13.75 -6.59
N PRO A 83 7.86 -13.98 -5.31
CA PRO A 83 8.67 -13.03 -4.54
C PRO A 83 10.01 -12.67 -5.16
N ASP A 84 10.74 -13.65 -5.74
CA ASP A 84 12.01 -13.39 -6.44
C ASP A 84 11.80 -12.53 -7.69
N ALA A 85 10.75 -12.80 -8.48
CA ALA A 85 10.40 -12.01 -9.64
C ALA A 85 10.01 -10.56 -9.23
N TYR A 86 9.25 -10.39 -8.15
CA TYR A 86 8.89 -9.09 -7.59
C TYR A 86 10.12 -8.25 -7.21
N VAL A 87 11.06 -8.84 -6.48
CA VAL A 87 12.29 -8.14 -6.08
C VAL A 87 13.16 -7.82 -7.30
N ALA A 88 13.27 -8.76 -8.26
CA ALA A 88 14.01 -8.54 -9.51
C ALA A 88 13.37 -7.42 -10.35
N PHE A 89 12.03 -7.32 -10.39
CA PHE A 89 11.32 -6.21 -11.05
C PHE A 89 11.69 -4.87 -10.43
N GLY A 90 11.70 -4.79 -9.08
CA GLY A 90 12.10 -3.58 -8.36
C GLY A 90 13.53 -3.16 -8.65
N GLU A 91 14.47 -4.10 -8.65
CA GLU A 91 15.88 -3.86 -8.96
C GLU A 91 16.08 -3.42 -10.41
N LYS A 92 15.48 -4.13 -11.38
CA LYS A 92 15.53 -3.80 -12.80
C LYS A 92 15.06 -2.36 -13.08
N ASN A 93 14.04 -1.91 -12.40
CA ASN A 93 13.44 -0.60 -12.57
C ASN A 93 13.91 0.45 -11.55
N GLN A 94 14.91 0.13 -10.71
CA GLN A 94 15.50 1.02 -9.68
C GLN A 94 14.45 1.59 -8.70
N MET A 95 13.48 0.76 -8.32
CA MET A 95 12.38 1.14 -7.43
C MET A 95 12.69 0.82 -5.97
N PHE A 96 12.16 1.63 -5.06
CA PHE A 96 12.18 1.35 -3.63
C PHE A 96 11.19 0.22 -3.33
N THR A 97 11.71 -0.94 -2.96
CA THR A 97 10.95 -2.18 -2.84
C THR A 97 10.56 -2.43 -1.39
N ILE A 98 9.27 -2.68 -1.15
CA ILE A 98 8.69 -2.95 0.16
C ILE A 98 8.35 -4.44 0.29
N GLY A 99 8.53 -5.00 1.48
CA GLY A 99 8.02 -6.32 1.87
C GLY A 99 6.73 -6.19 2.66
N HIS A 100 5.65 -6.71 2.13
CA HIS A 100 4.32 -6.70 2.76
C HIS A 100 3.76 -8.12 2.75
N ASN A 101 3.50 -8.69 3.90
CA ASN A 101 3.85 -8.39 5.28
C ASN A 101 4.43 -9.64 5.98
N LEU A 102 5.07 -9.45 7.15
CA LEU A 102 5.67 -10.58 7.87
C LEU A 102 4.72 -11.24 8.87
N VAL A 103 3.92 -10.47 9.61
CA VAL A 103 2.98 -10.98 10.62
C VAL A 103 1.63 -10.28 10.46
N TRP A 104 0.60 -11.05 10.16
CA TRP A 104 -0.77 -10.57 10.00
C TRP A 104 -1.75 -11.63 10.53
N HIS A 105 -2.95 -11.24 10.90
CA HIS A 105 -3.99 -12.14 11.40
C HIS A 105 -4.79 -12.81 10.28
N SER A 106 -4.69 -12.30 9.06
CA SER A 106 -5.37 -12.79 7.86
C SER A 106 -4.39 -13.38 6.85
N GLN A 107 -4.86 -14.14 5.88
CA GLN A 107 -4.08 -14.79 4.82
C GLN A 107 -2.85 -15.56 5.36
N VAL A 108 -3.08 -16.29 6.46
CA VAL A 108 -2.12 -17.15 7.13
C VAL A 108 -2.68 -18.58 7.17
N PRO A 109 -1.95 -19.61 6.71
CA PRO A 109 -2.40 -20.98 6.76
C PRO A 109 -2.63 -21.48 8.19
N LYS A 110 -3.61 -22.34 8.39
CA LYS A 110 -3.93 -22.90 9.72
C LYS A 110 -2.76 -23.60 10.40
N TRP A 111 -1.94 -24.32 9.62
CA TRP A 111 -0.77 -25.02 10.12
C TRP A 111 0.21 -24.14 10.89
N VAL A 112 0.15 -22.81 10.65
CA VAL A 112 1.01 -21.85 11.37
C VAL A 112 0.70 -21.82 12.86
N PHE A 113 -0.55 -22.08 13.23
CA PHE A 113 -1.05 -22.02 14.61
C PHE A 113 -1.33 -23.39 15.23
N GLU A 114 -1.40 -24.44 14.41
CA GLU A 114 -1.90 -25.75 14.80
C GLU A 114 -0.88 -26.86 14.50
N HIS A 115 -0.96 -27.92 15.29
CA HIS A 115 -0.36 -29.22 14.98
C HIS A 115 -1.21 -29.97 13.93
N PRO A 116 -0.69 -31.06 13.31
CA PRO A 116 -1.45 -31.87 12.36
C PRO A 116 -2.74 -32.48 12.93
N ASP A 117 -2.84 -32.66 14.24
CA ASP A 117 -4.03 -33.18 14.94
C ASP A 117 -5.06 -32.06 15.25
N GLY A 118 -4.81 -30.83 14.87
CA GLY A 118 -5.69 -29.69 15.08
C GLY A 118 -5.56 -29.00 16.44
N THR A 119 -4.66 -29.47 17.32
CA THR A 119 -4.38 -28.79 18.58
C THR A 119 -3.52 -27.54 18.35
N PHE A 120 -3.75 -26.48 19.13
CA PHE A 120 -2.95 -25.27 19.02
C PHE A 120 -1.52 -25.49 19.50
N LEU A 121 -0.59 -24.79 18.85
CA LEU A 121 0.81 -24.71 19.28
C LEU A 121 0.93 -24.08 20.66
N THR A 122 1.97 -24.45 21.38
CA THR A 122 2.39 -23.74 22.59
C THR A 122 2.99 -22.37 22.23
N HIS A 123 3.06 -21.46 23.20
CA HIS A 123 3.74 -20.17 23.08
C HIS A 123 5.14 -20.30 22.44
N LYS A 124 5.97 -21.23 22.98
CA LYS A 124 7.35 -21.43 22.51
C LYS A 124 7.43 -21.92 21.06
N GLU A 125 6.54 -22.78 20.67
CA GLU A 125 6.50 -23.34 19.29
C GLU A 125 6.09 -22.26 18.29
N LEU A 126 5.00 -21.51 18.57
CA LEU A 126 4.54 -20.46 17.67
C LEU A 126 5.54 -19.32 17.58
N LEU A 127 6.14 -18.90 18.71
CA LEU A 127 7.18 -17.90 18.73
C LEU A 127 8.36 -18.32 17.85
N LYS A 128 8.84 -19.54 17.99
CA LYS A 128 9.92 -20.08 17.15
C LYS A 128 9.53 -20.08 15.67
N ARG A 129 8.31 -20.54 15.34
CA ARG A 129 7.82 -20.58 13.96
C ARG A 129 7.76 -19.19 13.33
N MET A 130 7.27 -18.19 14.05
CA MET A 130 7.27 -16.79 13.63
C MET A 130 8.69 -16.27 13.37
N GLN A 131 9.60 -16.51 14.30
CA GLN A 131 10.99 -16.08 14.17
C GLN A 131 11.72 -16.75 13.02
N ASP A 132 11.49 -18.05 12.79
CA ASP A 132 12.10 -18.79 11.67
C ASP A 132 11.58 -18.30 10.32
N HIS A 133 10.27 -18.02 10.21
CA HIS A 133 9.68 -17.44 9.00
C HIS A 133 10.28 -16.08 8.70
N ILE A 134 10.28 -15.17 9.67
CA ILE A 134 10.85 -13.82 9.51
C ILE A 134 12.33 -13.90 9.11
N LYS A 135 13.12 -14.74 9.79
CA LYS A 135 14.53 -14.95 9.46
C LYS A 135 14.72 -15.44 8.04
N THR A 136 13.89 -16.36 7.58
CA THR A 136 14.01 -16.97 6.25
C THR A 136 13.62 -15.97 5.17
N VAL A 137 12.47 -15.31 5.31
CA VAL A 137 11.94 -14.38 4.29
C VAL A 137 12.77 -13.11 4.24
N VAL A 138 12.99 -12.43 5.36
CA VAL A 138 13.80 -11.21 5.40
C VAL A 138 15.25 -11.50 5.03
N GLY A 139 15.80 -12.60 5.53
CA GLY A 139 17.19 -13.01 5.24
C GLY A 139 17.44 -13.26 3.75
N ARG A 140 16.45 -13.84 3.02
CA ARG A 140 16.55 -14.04 1.56
C ARG A 140 16.69 -12.73 0.80
N TYR A 141 16.01 -11.69 1.23
CA TYR A 141 15.97 -10.39 0.54
C TYR A 141 16.77 -9.29 1.25
N LYS A 142 17.67 -9.70 2.14
CA LYS A 142 18.54 -8.77 2.89
C LYS A 142 19.24 -7.78 1.96
N GLY A 143 19.08 -6.48 2.25
CA GLY A 143 19.63 -5.37 1.47
C GLY A 143 18.93 -5.09 0.13
N ARG A 144 18.05 -5.99 -0.33
CA ARG A 144 17.30 -5.88 -1.59
C ARG A 144 15.91 -5.27 -1.36
N ILE A 145 15.16 -5.78 -0.39
CA ILE A 145 13.94 -5.13 0.13
C ILE A 145 14.38 -4.04 1.10
N LYS A 146 13.84 -2.83 0.92
CA LYS A 146 14.29 -1.63 1.64
C LYS A 146 13.52 -1.36 2.93
N GLY A 147 12.32 -1.87 3.03
CA GLY A 147 11.47 -1.73 4.21
C GLY A 147 10.44 -2.84 4.31
N TRP A 148 10.03 -3.21 5.52
CA TRP A 148 9.09 -4.28 5.80
C TRP A 148 7.94 -3.81 6.67
N ASP A 149 6.71 -4.12 6.26
CA ASP A 149 5.57 -4.13 7.14
C ASP A 149 5.70 -5.37 8.05
N VAL A 150 6.29 -5.15 9.24
CA VAL A 150 6.62 -6.24 10.17
C VAL A 150 5.37 -6.82 10.79
N VAL A 151 4.48 -5.96 11.25
CA VAL A 151 3.17 -6.35 11.75
C VAL A 151 2.10 -5.52 11.07
N ASN A 152 1.08 -6.19 10.56
CA ASN A 152 -0.07 -5.61 9.90
C ASN A 152 -1.33 -5.78 10.74
N GLU A 153 -2.08 -4.69 10.97
CA GLU A 153 -3.45 -4.66 11.52
C GLU A 153 -3.61 -5.34 12.89
N ALA A 154 -2.76 -4.99 13.84
CA ALA A 154 -2.82 -5.54 15.19
C ALA A 154 -3.85 -4.88 16.10
N LEU A 155 -4.53 -3.81 15.65
CA LEU A 155 -5.48 -3.04 16.46
C LEU A 155 -6.93 -3.23 16.01
N ASN A 156 -7.85 -3.19 16.98
CA ASN A 156 -9.26 -3.02 16.75
C ASN A 156 -9.61 -1.53 16.55
N GLU A 157 -10.82 -1.23 16.11
CA GLU A 157 -11.27 0.14 15.87
C GLU A 157 -11.29 1.03 17.12
N ASP A 158 -11.40 0.42 18.31
CA ASP A 158 -11.33 1.11 19.61
C ASP A 158 -9.90 1.33 20.12
N GLY A 159 -8.89 0.96 19.34
CA GLY A 159 -7.47 1.09 19.68
C GLY A 159 -6.91 -0.02 20.58
N THR A 160 -7.72 -1.00 20.97
CA THR A 160 -7.24 -2.17 21.73
C THR A 160 -6.53 -3.17 20.81
N LEU A 161 -5.66 -4.02 21.37
CA LEU A 161 -5.01 -5.06 20.60
C LEU A 161 -6.01 -6.13 20.15
N ARG A 162 -5.96 -6.45 18.85
CA ARG A 162 -6.76 -7.51 18.22
C ARG A 162 -6.43 -8.86 18.87
N GLN A 163 -7.46 -9.59 19.28
CA GLN A 163 -7.35 -10.92 19.88
C GLN A 163 -7.14 -12.01 18.80
N SER A 164 -6.13 -11.80 17.96
CA SER A 164 -5.72 -12.77 16.93
C SER A 164 -5.11 -14.04 17.56
N LEU A 165 -4.90 -15.09 16.75
CA LEU A 165 -4.19 -16.28 17.22
C LEU A 165 -2.75 -15.99 17.65
N TRP A 166 -2.09 -15.01 17.04
CA TRP A 166 -0.78 -14.51 17.49
C TRP A 166 -0.86 -14.02 18.93
N TYR A 167 -1.85 -13.17 19.23
CA TYR A 167 -2.07 -12.63 20.57
C TYR A 167 -2.48 -13.71 21.58
N LYS A 168 -3.42 -14.58 21.20
CA LYS A 168 -3.96 -15.61 22.11
C LYS A 168 -2.92 -16.64 22.53
N ILE A 169 -1.97 -16.99 21.65
CA ILE A 169 -1.00 -18.05 21.88
C ILE A 169 0.32 -17.46 22.44
N ILE A 170 0.83 -16.37 21.88
CA ILE A 170 2.11 -15.77 22.32
C ILE A 170 1.87 -14.66 23.38
N GLY A 171 0.73 -13.99 23.36
CA GLY A 171 0.51 -12.77 24.14
C GLY A 171 0.94 -11.52 23.37
N PRO A 172 0.79 -10.32 24.00
CA PRO A 172 1.06 -9.03 23.35
C PRO A 172 2.51 -8.82 22.92
N ASP A 173 3.43 -9.65 23.42
CA ASP A 173 4.85 -9.54 23.13
C ASP A 173 5.25 -10.10 21.77
N TYR A 174 4.31 -10.78 21.04
CA TYR A 174 4.56 -11.19 19.66
C TYR A 174 4.97 -10.01 18.77
N LEU A 175 4.46 -8.80 19.07
CA LEU A 175 4.80 -7.56 18.38
C LEU A 175 6.29 -7.23 18.53
N VAL A 176 6.77 -7.22 19.77
CA VAL A 176 8.19 -6.96 20.11
C VAL A 176 9.11 -8.00 19.48
N GLU A 177 8.73 -9.27 19.58
CA GLU A 177 9.52 -10.39 19.05
C GLU A 177 9.59 -10.39 17.52
N ALA A 178 8.51 -10.00 16.83
CA ALA A 178 8.49 -9.85 15.37
C ALA A 178 9.47 -8.74 14.92
N PHE A 179 9.42 -7.55 15.54
CA PHE A 179 10.33 -6.44 15.21
C PHE A 179 11.80 -6.79 15.51
N LYS A 180 12.09 -7.44 16.64
CA LYS A 180 13.44 -7.91 16.97
C LYS A 180 13.95 -8.94 15.98
N ALA A 181 13.12 -9.89 15.57
CA ALA A 181 13.48 -10.90 14.58
C ALA A 181 13.77 -10.28 13.20
N ALA A 182 12.94 -9.34 12.75
CA ALA A 182 13.11 -8.64 11.48
C ALA A 182 14.41 -7.81 11.48
N HIS A 183 14.67 -7.02 12.53
CA HIS A 183 15.91 -6.25 12.66
C HIS A 183 17.15 -7.14 12.71
N LYS A 184 17.08 -8.27 13.41
CA LYS A 184 18.19 -9.23 13.45
C LYS A 184 18.47 -9.85 12.08
N ALA A 185 17.44 -10.10 11.27
CA ALA A 185 17.58 -10.68 9.93
C ALA A 185 18.17 -9.68 8.92
N ASP A 186 17.69 -8.42 8.95
CA ASP A 186 18.25 -7.32 8.15
C ASP A 186 18.31 -6.01 8.97
N PRO A 187 19.46 -5.67 9.56
CA PRO A 187 19.63 -4.44 10.34
C PRO A 187 19.55 -3.15 9.51
N GLN A 188 19.62 -3.24 8.18
CA GLN A 188 19.58 -2.07 7.28
C GLN A 188 18.18 -1.75 6.77
N ALA A 189 17.25 -2.71 6.85
CA ALA A 189 15.88 -2.50 6.38
C ALA A 189 15.12 -1.56 7.32
N GLU A 190 14.29 -0.70 6.73
CA GLU A 190 13.30 0.06 7.48
C GLU A 190 12.19 -0.88 8.00
N LEU A 191 11.73 -0.71 9.23
CA LEU A 191 10.73 -1.59 9.85
C LEU A 191 9.49 -0.79 10.25
N TYR A 192 8.31 -1.24 9.81
CA TYR A 192 7.06 -0.52 9.94
C TYR A 192 5.99 -1.34 10.68
N TYR A 193 5.14 -0.65 11.39
CA TYR A 193 3.79 -1.08 11.74
C TYR A 193 2.84 -0.54 10.67
N ASN A 194 1.88 -1.32 10.18
CA ASN A 194 0.94 -0.91 9.14
C ASN A 194 -0.50 -1.21 9.58
N ASP A 195 -1.43 -0.25 9.42
CA ASP A 195 -2.83 -0.44 9.79
C ASP A 195 -3.75 0.52 9.01
N TYR A 196 -5.04 0.19 8.93
CA TYR A 196 -6.09 1.00 8.33
C TYR A 196 -6.83 1.83 9.39
N SER A 197 -7.60 2.83 8.95
CA SER A 197 -8.47 3.68 9.79
C SER A 197 -7.74 4.34 10.96
N LEU A 198 -6.46 4.65 10.81
CA LEU A 198 -5.68 5.35 11.84
C LEU A 198 -6.12 6.80 12.05
N GLU A 199 -6.95 7.34 11.17
CA GLU A 199 -7.59 8.65 11.23
C GLU A 199 -8.70 8.69 12.29
N ASN A 200 -9.20 7.53 12.72
CA ASN A 200 -10.08 7.39 13.88
C ASN A 200 -9.28 7.59 15.16
N GLU A 201 -9.69 8.56 15.99
CA GLU A 201 -8.93 8.96 17.18
C GLU A 201 -8.65 7.79 18.15
N PRO A 202 -9.61 6.91 18.50
CA PRO A 202 -9.33 5.78 19.38
C PRO A 202 -8.23 4.86 18.82
N LYS A 203 -8.31 4.50 17.53
CA LYS A 203 -7.34 3.61 16.88
C LYS A 203 -5.99 4.28 16.72
N ARG A 204 -5.94 5.57 16.34
CA ARG A 204 -4.73 6.39 16.33
C ARG A 204 -4.03 6.40 17.69
N ASN A 205 -4.78 6.63 18.78
CA ASN A 205 -4.22 6.62 20.14
C ASN A 205 -3.67 5.24 20.51
N GLY A 206 -4.34 4.16 20.11
CA GLY A 206 -3.84 2.79 20.25
C GLY A 206 -2.54 2.57 19.48
N ALA A 207 -2.44 3.06 18.24
CA ALA A 207 -1.22 2.98 17.45
C ALA A 207 -0.06 3.78 18.07
N VAL A 208 -0.32 4.97 18.58
CA VAL A 208 0.67 5.77 19.34
C VAL A 208 1.19 4.99 20.55
N ALA A 209 0.28 4.37 21.33
CA ALA A 209 0.67 3.57 22.50
C ALA A 209 1.50 2.33 22.11
N LEU A 210 1.11 1.66 21.01
CA LEU A 210 1.84 0.52 20.47
C LEU A 210 3.25 0.89 20.04
N ILE A 211 3.43 1.97 19.28
CA ILE A 211 4.76 2.43 18.84
C ILE A 211 5.63 2.78 20.04
N LYS A 212 5.09 3.51 21.05
CA LYS A 212 5.81 3.82 22.29
C LYS A 212 6.25 2.54 23.03
N LYS A 213 5.38 1.51 23.08
CA LYS A 213 5.71 0.21 23.70
C LYS A 213 6.89 -0.45 22.95
N LEU A 214 6.87 -0.47 21.61
CA LEU A 214 7.94 -1.02 20.80
C LEU A 214 9.26 -0.28 21.01
N GLN A 215 9.22 1.05 21.00
CA GLN A 215 10.40 1.90 21.27
C GLN A 215 10.97 1.66 22.67
N ALA A 216 10.11 1.59 23.70
CA ALA A 216 10.52 1.30 25.08
C ALA A 216 11.13 -0.10 25.24
N ALA A 217 10.72 -1.07 24.41
CA ALA A 217 11.31 -2.42 24.37
C ALA A 217 12.61 -2.49 23.55
N GLY A 218 13.13 -1.36 23.08
CA GLY A 218 14.34 -1.27 22.28
C GLY A 218 14.22 -1.79 20.85
N CYS A 219 12.98 -1.86 20.31
CA CYS A 219 12.78 -2.24 18.93
C CYS A 219 13.19 -1.12 17.97
N HIS A 220 13.81 -1.50 16.86
CA HIS A 220 14.05 -0.60 15.74
C HIS A 220 12.73 -0.38 14.98
N VAL A 221 12.01 0.70 15.27
CA VAL A 221 10.79 1.09 14.57
C VAL A 221 11.11 2.33 13.74
N THR A 222 11.15 2.17 12.42
CA THR A 222 11.49 3.27 11.50
C THR A 222 10.29 4.14 11.19
N GLY A 223 9.10 3.56 11.12
CA GLY A 223 7.89 4.28 10.72
C GLY A 223 6.60 3.54 10.97
N ILE A 224 5.52 4.22 10.62
CA ILE A 224 4.16 3.70 10.63
C ILE A 224 3.50 3.93 9.26
N GLY A 225 2.81 2.91 8.76
CA GLY A 225 1.96 2.99 7.58
C GLY A 225 0.51 3.25 7.96
N SER A 226 -0.09 4.33 7.42
CA SER A 226 -1.52 4.51 7.34
C SER A 226 -1.97 4.00 5.98
N GLN A 227 -2.85 2.99 5.95
CA GLN A 227 -3.26 2.37 4.68
C GLN A 227 -4.01 3.35 3.78
N GLU A 228 -4.84 4.24 4.34
CA GLU A 228 -5.66 5.21 3.60
C GLU A 228 -6.60 4.51 2.59
N HIS A 229 -7.29 3.48 3.03
CA HIS A 229 -8.45 2.94 2.32
C HIS A 229 -9.66 3.84 2.55
N ASP A 230 -9.72 4.90 1.79
CA ASP A 230 -10.62 6.03 2.01
C ASP A 230 -11.95 5.89 1.26
N ASN A 231 -12.80 6.89 1.45
CA ASN A 231 -13.95 7.14 0.59
C ASN A 231 -14.06 8.65 0.28
N LEU A 232 -15.09 9.05 -0.46
CA LEU A 232 -15.27 10.43 -0.91
C LEU A 232 -15.45 11.45 0.25
N GLN A 233 -15.89 11.01 1.43
CA GLN A 233 -16.19 11.86 2.58
C GLN A 233 -15.28 11.63 3.79
N TRP A 234 -14.66 10.46 3.90
CA TRP A 234 -13.85 10.07 5.05
C TRP A 234 -12.47 9.54 4.60
N PRO A 235 -11.40 9.82 5.37
CA PRO A 235 -11.31 10.73 6.51
C PRO A 235 -11.38 12.21 6.10
N THR A 236 -11.67 13.12 7.02
CA THR A 236 -11.50 14.55 6.77
C THR A 236 -10.01 14.92 6.74
N THR A 237 -9.65 16.02 6.09
CA THR A 237 -8.26 16.52 6.09
C THR A 237 -7.76 16.83 7.51
N ASP A 238 -8.63 17.30 8.40
CA ASP A 238 -8.29 17.53 9.81
C ASP A 238 -7.95 16.21 10.53
N GLN A 239 -8.62 15.11 10.21
CA GLN A 239 -8.32 13.80 10.76
C GLN A 239 -6.96 13.29 10.26
N VAL A 240 -6.66 13.45 8.96
CA VAL A 240 -5.35 13.14 8.37
C VAL A 240 -4.24 13.97 9.04
N ASP A 241 -4.44 15.29 9.17
CA ASP A 241 -3.51 16.20 9.85
C ASP A 241 -3.25 15.76 11.30
N ALA A 242 -4.31 15.45 12.05
CA ALA A 242 -4.20 15.01 13.44
C ALA A 242 -3.40 13.68 13.54
N THR A 243 -3.62 12.76 12.61
CA THR A 243 -2.94 11.47 12.55
C THR A 243 -1.45 11.65 12.28
N PHE A 244 -1.10 12.40 11.25
CA PHE A 244 0.31 12.59 10.88
C PHE A 244 1.07 13.40 11.93
N ASN A 245 0.44 14.40 12.56
CA ASN A 245 1.03 15.12 13.69
C ASN A 245 1.28 14.20 14.89
N ALA A 246 0.35 13.30 15.22
CA ALA A 246 0.52 12.35 16.32
C ALA A 246 1.69 11.40 16.09
N PHE A 247 1.87 10.92 14.87
CA PHE A 247 2.99 10.03 14.52
C PHE A 247 4.31 10.79 14.37
N ALA A 248 4.31 12.00 13.83
CA ALA A 248 5.48 12.87 13.78
C ALA A 248 6.06 13.13 15.19
N ALA A 249 5.19 13.30 16.19
CA ALA A 249 5.59 13.48 17.59
C ALA A 249 6.33 12.27 18.20
N LEU A 250 6.25 11.09 17.57
CA LEU A 250 7.01 9.88 17.97
C LEU A 250 8.42 9.83 17.38
N GLY A 251 8.80 10.77 16.53
CA GLY A 251 10.10 10.82 15.87
C GLY A 251 10.30 9.72 14.81
N ILE A 252 9.22 9.21 14.22
CA ILE A 252 9.23 8.16 13.19
C ILE A 252 8.68 8.68 11.85
N LYS A 253 8.99 7.97 10.77
CA LYS A 253 8.45 8.23 9.43
C LYS A 253 6.97 7.86 9.36
N VAL A 254 6.22 8.55 8.50
CA VAL A 254 4.85 8.21 8.13
C VAL A 254 4.84 7.80 6.66
N MET A 255 4.11 6.76 6.32
CA MET A 255 3.84 6.37 4.96
C MET A 255 2.33 6.22 4.76
N VAL A 256 1.85 6.68 3.62
CA VAL A 256 0.56 6.28 3.06
C VAL A 256 0.85 5.01 2.25
N THR A 257 0.26 3.88 2.64
CA THR A 257 0.73 2.57 2.16
C THR A 257 -0.17 1.88 1.18
N GLU A 258 -1.49 2.20 1.16
CA GLU A 258 -2.48 1.43 0.41
C GLU A 258 -3.61 2.32 -0.15
N LEU A 259 -3.28 3.56 -0.54
CA LEU A 259 -4.25 4.58 -0.93
C LEU A 259 -5.17 4.12 -2.07
N ASP A 260 -6.44 4.09 -1.77
CA ASP A 260 -7.54 4.00 -2.71
C ASP A 260 -8.77 4.73 -2.17
N ILE A 261 -9.63 5.27 -3.06
CA ILE A 261 -10.79 6.04 -2.65
C ILE A 261 -12.07 5.38 -3.15
N ASP A 262 -12.80 4.70 -2.26
CA ASP A 262 -14.05 4.05 -2.59
C ASP A 262 -15.11 5.09 -3.03
N VAL A 263 -15.61 4.96 -4.25
CA VAL A 263 -16.66 5.83 -4.78
C VAL A 263 -18.06 5.21 -4.67
N LEU A 264 -18.13 3.94 -4.23
CA LEU A 264 -19.40 3.23 -4.10
C LEU A 264 -19.99 3.42 -2.68
N PRO A 265 -21.31 3.26 -2.54
CA PRO A 265 -21.94 3.27 -1.23
C PRO A 265 -21.32 2.22 -0.29
N GLN A 266 -21.14 2.60 0.97
CA GLN A 266 -20.62 1.71 2.00
C GLN A 266 -21.54 0.50 2.18
N ALA A 267 -20.95 -0.69 2.14
CA ALA A 267 -21.68 -1.95 2.27
C ALA A 267 -21.71 -2.48 3.71
N THR A 268 -20.87 -1.93 4.58
CA THR A 268 -20.77 -2.28 6.00
C THR A 268 -20.97 -1.03 6.87
N THR A 269 -21.53 -1.20 8.07
CA THR A 269 -21.87 -0.10 8.96
C THR A 269 -20.67 0.67 9.52
N ASN A 270 -19.46 0.12 9.43
CA ASN A 270 -18.28 0.65 10.12
C ASN A 270 -17.17 1.19 9.21
N GLY A 271 -17.35 1.16 7.89
CA GLY A 271 -16.32 1.66 6.94
C GLY A 271 -14.93 0.99 7.07
N SER A 272 -14.86 -0.12 7.78
CA SER A 272 -13.62 -0.85 8.07
C SER A 272 -13.05 -1.49 6.80
N ALA A 273 -11.73 -1.49 6.63
CA ALA A 273 -11.02 -2.23 5.58
C ALA A 273 -10.67 -3.69 6.00
N ASP A 274 -11.27 -4.20 7.07
CA ASP A 274 -11.09 -5.58 7.53
C ASP A 274 -11.55 -6.58 6.46
N VAL A 275 -10.61 -7.26 5.81
CA VAL A 275 -10.87 -8.24 4.72
C VAL A 275 -11.75 -9.41 5.14
N GLY A 276 -11.90 -9.68 6.44
CA GLY A 276 -12.82 -10.68 6.98
C GLY A 276 -14.29 -10.25 6.91
N GLN A 277 -14.58 -8.97 6.69
CA GLN A 277 -15.94 -8.44 6.60
C GLN A 277 -16.44 -8.49 5.15
N THR A 278 -17.46 -9.30 4.89
CA THR A 278 -18.11 -9.38 3.58
C THR A 278 -19.59 -9.02 3.69
N ALA A 279 -20.18 -8.53 2.61
CA ALA A 279 -21.59 -8.16 2.56
C ALA A 279 -22.28 -8.79 1.33
N ALA A 280 -23.59 -9.00 1.45
CA ALA A 280 -24.39 -9.48 0.33
C ALA A 280 -24.57 -8.39 -0.74
N SER A 281 -24.58 -8.80 -2.01
CA SER A 281 -24.82 -7.89 -3.12
C SER A 281 -26.25 -7.35 -3.08
N GLN A 282 -26.37 -6.03 -3.25
CA GLN A 282 -27.65 -5.33 -3.41
C GLN A 282 -27.51 -4.31 -4.56
N PRO A 283 -28.57 -4.09 -5.39
CA PRO A 283 -28.49 -3.21 -6.55
C PRO A 283 -28.03 -1.78 -6.22
N ASN A 284 -28.49 -1.23 -5.10
CA ASN A 284 -28.11 0.11 -4.62
C ASN A 284 -26.65 0.24 -4.18
N LEU A 285 -25.93 -0.87 -3.99
CA LEU A 285 -24.51 -0.91 -3.61
C LEU A 285 -23.56 -0.99 -4.81
N ASN A 286 -24.08 -1.04 -6.04
CA ASN A 286 -23.29 -0.99 -7.27
C ASN A 286 -23.93 -0.05 -8.32
N PRO A 287 -24.16 1.24 -7.97
CA PRO A 287 -24.93 2.16 -8.81
C PRO A 287 -24.24 2.55 -10.12
N TYR A 288 -22.95 2.30 -10.25
CA TYR A 288 -22.13 2.74 -11.39
C TYR A 288 -21.65 1.55 -12.25
N ALA A 289 -22.47 0.51 -12.40
CA ALA A 289 -22.11 -0.68 -13.17
C ALA A 289 -21.77 -0.38 -14.65
N ASP A 290 -22.40 0.63 -15.24
CA ASP A 290 -22.22 1.03 -16.63
C ASP A 290 -21.18 2.14 -16.84
N GLY A 291 -20.68 2.74 -15.79
CA GLY A 291 -19.66 3.80 -15.84
C GLY A 291 -19.80 4.80 -14.69
N LEU A 292 -18.70 5.47 -14.33
CA LEU A 292 -18.70 6.48 -13.27
C LEU A 292 -19.21 7.81 -13.85
N PRO A 293 -20.26 8.44 -13.29
CA PRO A 293 -20.77 9.73 -13.76
C PRO A 293 -19.71 10.84 -13.60
N ASP A 294 -19.70 11.83 -14.52
CA ASP A 294 -18.75 12.95 -14.52
C ASP A 294 -18.71 13.71 -13.18
N ALA A 295 -19.89 13.91 -12.57
CA ALA A 295 -19.97 14.57 -11.26
C ALA A 295 -19.22 13.80 -10.16
N VAL A 296 -19.26 12.45 -10.19
CA VAL A 296 -18.55 11.60 -9.22
C VAL A 296 -17.05 11.52 -9.58
N GLN A 297 -16.71 11.54 -10.89
CA GLN A 297 -15.32 11.69 -11.34
C GLN A 297 -14.70 12.97 -10.79
N GLN A 298 -15.43 14.10 -10.80
CA GLN A 298 -14.96 15.35 -10.25
C GLN A 298 -14.82 15.28 -8.73
N GLN A 299 -15.80 14.70 -8.01
CA GLN A 299 -15.69 14.49 -6.57
C GLN A 299 -14.44 13.66 -6.20
N LEU A 300 -14.14 12.61 -6.95
CA LEU A 300 -12.95 11.79 -6.77
C LEU A 300 -11.67 12.63 -7.01
N ALA A 301 -11.66 13.45 -8.05
CA ALA A 301 -10.54 14.32 -8.37
C ALA A 301 -10.28 15.37 -7.26
N ASP A 302 -11.34 16.00 -6.76
CA ASP A 302 -11.26 16.98 -5.66
C ASP A 302 -10.79 16.31 -4.37
N ARG A 303 -11.25 15.07 -4.11
CA ARG A 303 -10.84 14.30 -2.95
C ARG A 303 -9.37 13.94 -2.98
N TYR A 304 -8.85 13.44 -4.10
CA TYR A 304 -7.43 13.18 -4.28
C TYR A 304 -6.59 14.47 -4.13
N ALA A 305 -7.03 15.57 -4.70
CA ALA A 305 -6.35 16.86 -4.55
C ALA A 305 -6.23 17.27 -3.08
N SER A 306 -7.32 17.20 -2.31
CA SER A 306 -7.32 17.58 -0.89
C SER A 306 -6.41 16.68 -0.04
N LEU A 307 -6.36 15.37 -0.31
CA LEU A 307 -5.46 14.45 0.38
C LEU A 307 -3.99 14.76 0.05
N PHE A 308 -3.67 14.96 -1.22
CA PHE A 308 -2.29 15.27 -1.61
C PHE A 308 -1.81 16.64 -1.10
N GLU A 309 -2.69 17.63 -0.96
CA GLU A 309 -2.40 18.88 -0.26
C GLU A 309 -2.06 18.63 1.23
N ALA A 310 -2.83 17.77 1.92
CA ALA A 310 -2.54 17.36 3.29
C ALA A 310 -1.21 16.59 3.39
N PHE A 311 -0.93 15.65 2.48
CA PHE A 311 0.34 14.92 2.46
C PHE A 311 1.54 15.83 2.26
N LEU A 312 1.45 16.83 1.36
CA LEU A 312 2.49 17.82 1.13
C LEU A 312 2.73 18.74 2.32
N LYS A 313 1.69 19.09 3.07
CA LYS A 313 1.80 19.82 4.33
C LYS A 313 2.69 19.08 5.33
N HIS A 314 2.67 17.75 5.29
CA HIS A 314 3.45 16.86 6.16
C HIS A 314 4.70 16.23 5.49
N LYS A 315 5.18 16.80 4.38
CA LYS A 315 6.33 16.24 3.60
C LYS A 315 7.62 16.03 4.39
N ASN A 316 7.75 16.66 5.57
CA ASN A 316 8.91 16.45 6.44
C ASN A 316 8.88 15.08 7.18
N VAL A 317 7.72 14.45 7.25
CA VAL A 317 7.53 13.15 7.92
C VAL A 317 6.94 12.10 6.98
N VAL A 318 6.10 12.50 6.02
CA VAL A 318 5.58 11.61 4.97
C VAL A 318 6.70 11.33 3.97
N THR A 319 7.07 10.06 3.85
CA THR A 319 8.21 9.64 3.02
C THR A 319 7.80 8.87 1.76
N ARG A 320 6.57 8.37 1.73
CA ARG A 320 6.02 7.58 0.63
C ARG A 320 4.49 7.66 0.61
N VAL A 321 3.93 7.75 -0.60
CA VAL A 321 2.49 7.58 -0.87
C VAL A 321 2.34 6.47 -1.90
N THR A 322 1.67 5.37 -1.53
CA THR A 322 1.52 4.17 -2.35
C THR A 322 0.05 3.93 -2.67
N PHE A 323 -0.29 3.83 -3.94
CA PHE A 323 -1.62 3.43 -4.41
C PHE A 323 -1.78 1.92 -4.32
N TRP A 324 -2.97 1.47 -3.90
CA TRP A 324 -3.24 0.02 -3.80
C TRP A 324 -3.86 -0.49 -5.09
N ASN A 325 -3.01 -0.95 -5.99
CA ASN A 325 -3.16 -1.36 -7.39
C ASN A 325 -2.93 -0.25 -8.43
N VAL A 326 -2.80 -0.65 -9.70
CA VAL A 326 -2.39 0.22 -10.82
C VAL A 326 -3.57 0.90 -11.48
N THR A 327 -4.62 0.13 -11.80
CA THR A 327 -5.81 0.59 -12.52
C THR A 327 -7.09 0.21 -11.77
N ASP A 328 -8.19 0.90 -12.06
CA ASP A 328 -9.51 0.54 -11.54
C ASP A 328 -9.88 -0.93 -11.82
N GLY A 329 -9.30 -1.53 -12.87
CA GLY A 329 -9.52 -2.93 -13.23
C GLY A 329 -8.87 -3.90 -12.26
N ASP A 330 -7.74 -3.53 -11.69
CA ASP A 330 -6.96 -4.35 -10.77
C ASP A 330 -7.46 -4.25 -9.32
N SER A 331 -8.23 -3.20 -9.00
CA SER A 331 -8.61 -2.89 -7.62
C SER A 331 -9.31 -4.04 -6.90
N TRP A 332 -8.79 -4.39 -5.71
CA TRP A 332 -9.39 -5.36 -4.81
C TRP A 332 -10.84 -5.01 -4.42
N LYS A 333 -11.17 -3.70 -4.41
CA LYS A 333 -12.52 -3.20 -4.11
C LYS A 333 -13.59 -3.61 -5.14
N ASN A 334 -13.19 -4.15 -6.28
CA ASN A 334 -14.14 -4.78 -7.21
C ASN A 334 -14.73 -6.09 -6.65
N ASN A 335 -14.05 -6.72 -5.68
CA ASN A 335 -14.45 -8.01 -5.12
C ASN A 335 -14.62 -7.99 -3.60
N TRP A 336 -14.36 -6.86 -2.96
CA TRP A 336 -14.52 -6.67 -1.52
C TRP A 336 -15.19 -5.31 -1.22
N PRO A 337 -16.06 -5.21 -0.21
CA PRO A 337 -16.63 -6.27 0.62
C PRO A 337 -17.71 -7.08 -0.12
N ILE A 338 -18.08 -6.70 -1.35
CA ILE A 338 -19.05 -7.39 -2.20
C ILE A 338 -18.37 -7.81 -3.49
N ARG A 339 -18.43 -9.11 -3.81
CA ARG A 339 -17.82 -9.64 -5.02
C ARG A 339 -18.54 -9.17 -6.29
N GLY A 340 -17.77 -8.75 -7.29
CA GLY A 340 -18.24 -8.41 -8.63
C GLY A 340 -18.83 -7.00 -8.75
N ARG A 341 -18.56 -6.08 -7.81
CA ARG A 341 -18.87 -4.65 -7.99
C ARG A 341 -17.87 -4.02 -8.97
N LYS A 342 -18.30 -2.94 -9.63
CA LYS A 342 -17.39 -2.08 -10.40
C LYS A 342 -17.04 -0.83 -9.59
N ASN A 343 -15.87 -0.82 -8.96
CA ASN A 343 -15.37 0.37 -8.27
C ASN A 343 -14.38 1.15 -9.17
N TYR A 344 -14.15 2.43 -8.84
CA TYR A 344 -13.30 3.34 -9.62
C TYR A 344 -12.36 4.15 -8.72
N PRO A 345 -11.58 3.47 -7.84
CA PRO A 345 -10.92 4.13 -6.73
C PRO A 345 -9.57 4.75 -7.06
N LEU A 346 -9.01 4.50 -8.26
CA LEU A 346 -7.62 4.83 -8.60
C LEU A 346 -7.49 5.98 -9.60
N LEU A 347 -6.24 6.35 -9.92
CA LEU A 347 -5.94 7.46 -10.85
C LEU A 347 -6.06 7.07 -12.33
N PHE A 348 -6.00 5.77 -12.64
CA PHE A 348 -6.09 5.22 -13.98
C PHE A 348 -7.33 4.34 -14.11
N ASP A 349 -8.05 4.51 -15.21
CA ASP A 349 -9.21 3.70 -15.50
C ASP A 349 -8.87 2.25 -15.89
N ARG A 350 -9.87 1.43 -16.21
CA ARG A 350 -9.68 0.02 -16.59
C ARG A 350 -8.93 -0.17 -17.90
N GLN A 351 -8.83 0.86 -18.73
CA GLN A 351 -8.07 0.88 -19.99
C GLN A 351 -6.68 1.50 -19.81
N GLY A 352 -6.30 1.87 -18.57
CA GLY A 352 -5.04 2.53 -18.24
C GLY A 352 -4.98 4.01 -18.66
N GLN A 353 -6.13 4.62 -18.96
CA GLN A 353 -6.15 6.05 -19.26
C GLN A 353 -6.18 6.87 -17.96
N PRO A 354 -5.47 8.01 -17.92
CA PRO A 354 -5.52 8.90 -16.75
C PRO A 354 -6.91 9.47 -16.57
N LYS A 355 -7.39 9.48 -15.33
CA LYS A 355 -8.68 10.06 -14.94
C LYS A 355 -8.50 11.53 -14.51
N PRO A 356 -9.57 12.32 -14.36
CA PRO A 356 -9.52 13.68 -13.79
C PRO A 356 -8.77 13.74 -12.45
N ALA A 357 -8.82 12.67 -11.67
CA ALA A 357 -8.08 12.53 -10.41
C ALA A 357 -6.55 12.55 -10.62
N PHE A 358 -6.03 11.96 -11.69
CA PHE A 358 -4.60 12.05 -12.03
C PHE A 358 -4.19 13.51 -12.29
N ASP A 359 -4.95 14.22 -13.11
CA ASP A 359 -4.67 15.62 -13.43
C ASP A 359 -4.75 16.52 -12.18
N ALA A 360 -5.69 16.24 -11.28
CA ALA A 360 -5.85 16.96 -10.02
C ALA A 360 -4.61 16.80 -9.12
N VAL A 361 -4.13 15.56 -8.95
CA VAL A 361 -2.89 15.26 -8.21
C VAL A 361 -1.67 15.95 -8.83
N MET A 362 -1.54 15.92 -10.16
CA MET A 362 -0.44 16.60 -10.87
C MET A 362 -0.48 18.13 -10.69
N LYS A 363 -1.67 18.74 -10.68
CA LYS A 363 -1.84 20.18 -10.43
C LYS A 363 -1.44 20.57 -9.02
N VAL A 364 -1.71 19.74 -8.01
CA VAL A 364 -1.28 19.98 -6.61
C VAL A 364 0.24 20.06 -6.52
N ALA A 365 0.97 19.14 -7.16
CA ALA A 365 2.44 19.18 -7.17
C ALA A 365 3.02 20.46 -7.79
N GLN A 366 2.37 21.01 -8.82
CA GLN A 366 2.81 22.22 -9.51
C GLN A 366 2.67 23.50 -8.66
N ARG A 367 1.71 23.53 -7.72
CA ARG A 367 1.45 24.68 -6.84
C ARG A 367 2.47 24.80 -5.71
N THR A 368 3.19 23.74 -5.42
CA THR A 368 4.08 23.60 -4.26
C THR A 368 5.57 23.56 -4.63
N ASN A 369 5.91 23.53 -5.92
CA ASN A 369 7.25 23.69 -6.48
C ASN A 369 7.46 25.14 -6.96
#